data_850807eb99e56cf2fbbf47a71b889120
#
_entry.id   850807eb99e56cf2fbbf47a71b889120
#
_cell.length_a   1.000
_cell.length_b   1.000
_cell.length_c   1.000
_cell.angle_alpha   90.00
_cell.angle_beta   90.00
_cell.angle_gamma   90.00
#
_symmetry.space_group_name_H-M   'P 1'
#
loop_
_entity.id
_entity.type
_entity.pdbx_description
1 polymer ?
#
loop_
_entity_poly.entity_id
_entity_poly.type
_entity_poly.pdbx_seq_one_letter_code
_entity_poly.pdbx_strand_id
1 'polypeptide(L)' 'MVNSPAGSVEILQKLKQVEDNAWMLFNELPPCGARTRALHVFLDAKDLKARLEKLQDQNSVLST' A
#
# COMPACT_ATOMS: atom_id res chain seq x y z
N MET A 1 -0.87 21.93 10.35
CA MET A 1 -1.01 21.50 10.46
C MET A 1 -1.11 20.55 10.07
N VAL A 2 -1.10 20.08 9.75
CA VAL A 2 -1.24 19.30 9.43
C VAL A 2 -0.76 18.28 9.20
N ASN A 3 0.12 17.85 9.14
CA ASN A 3 0.71 16.78 9.05
C ASN A 3 0.54 15.95 10.09
N SER A 4 -0.50 15.68 10.48
CA SER A 4 -0.74 14.87 11.56
C SER A 4 -0.51 13.46 11.26
N PRO A 5 -0.25 12.63 12.23
CA PRO A 5 -0.14 11.18 12.03
C PRO A 5 -1.39 10.58 11.44
N ALA A 6 -2.52 11.24 11.63
CA ALA A 6 -3.76 10.77 11.06
C ALA A 6 -3.69 10.70 9.54
N GLY A 7 -2.99 11.64 8.92
CA GLY A 7 -2.83 11.63 7.48
C GLY A 7 -2.04 10.42 7.01
N SER A 8 -1.01 10.05 7.77
CA SER A 8 -0.22 8.87 7.42
C SER A 8 -1.02 7.59 7.56
N VAL A 9 -1.83 7.52 8.62
CA VAL A 9 -2.69 6.35 8.82
C VAL A 9 -3.69 6.22 7.67
N GLU A 10 -4.25 7.34 7.24
CA GLU A 10 -5.18 7.32 6.13
C GLU A 10 -4.53 6.83 4.85
N ILE A 11 -3.31 7.27 4.60
CA ILE A 11 -2.60 6.83 3.41
C ILE A 11 -2.36 5.33 3.45
N LEU A 12 -1.94 4.81 4.59
CA LEU A 12 -1.70 3.39 4.73
C LEU A 12 -2.99 2.58 4.59
N GLN A 13 -4.09 3.11 5.09
CA GLN A 13 -5.37 2.43 4.95
C GLN A 13 -5.81 2.38 3.49
N LYS A 14 -5.60 3.46 2.75
CA LYS A 14 -5.92 3.48 1.33
C LYS A 14 -5.06 2.50 0.54
N LEU A 15 -3.79 2.41 0.91
CA LEU A 15 -2.90 1.46 0.27
C LEU A 15 -3.33 0.02 0.56
N LYS A 16 -3.75 -0.24 1.78
CA LYS A 16 -4.23 -1.56 2.12
C LYS A 16 -5.47 -1.91 1.30
N GLN A 17 -6.35 -0.94 1.09
CA GLN A 17 -7.51 -1.14 0.25
C GLN A 17 -7.12 -1.48 -1.18
N VAL A 18 -6.14 -0.77 -1.72
CA VAL A 18 -5.66 -1.05 -3.07
C VAL A 18 -5.08 -2.46 -3.13
N GLU A 19 -4.31 -2.81 -2.12
CA GLU A 19 -3.71 -4.15 -2.03
C GLU A 19 -4.80 -5.22 -2.02
N ASP A 20 -5.80 -5.05 -1.17
CA ASP A 20 -6.88 -6.03 -1.06
C ASP A 20 -7.70 -6.12 -2.34
N ASN A 21 -8.01 -4.97 -2.94
CA ASN A 21 -8.77 -4.95 -4.18
C ASN A 21 -8.00 -5.60 -5.32
N ALA A 22 -6.72 -5.33 -5.40
CA ALA A 22 -5.90 -5.92 -6.45
C ALA A 22 -5.81 -7.43 -6.28
N TRP A 23 -5.70 -7.89 -5.05
CA TRP A 23 -5.66 -9.33 -4.77
C TRP A 23 -6.97 -10.00 -5.17
N MET A 24 -8.10 -9.38 -4.84
CA MET A 24 -9.40 -9.90 -5.23
C MET A 24 -9.54 -9.96 -6.74
N LEU A 25 -9.12 -8.91 -7.43
CA LEU A 25 -9.18 -8.89 -8.88
C LEU A 25 -8.29 -9.97 -9.48
N PHE A 26 -7.12 -10.16 -8.92
CA PHE A 26 -6.22 -11.20 -9.39
C PHE A 26 -6.88 -12.57 -9.30
N ASN A 27 -7.62 -12.81 -8.23
CA ASN A 27 -8.30 -14.10 -8.04
C ASN A 27 -9.51 -14.26 -8.92
N GLU A 28 -10.16 -13.16 -9.30
CA GLU A 28 -11.38 -13.22 -10.11
C GLU A 28 -11.12 -13.19 -11.60
N LEU A 29 -10.02 -12.62 -12.01
CA LEU A 29 -9.74 -12.50 -13.44
C LEU A 29 -9.24 -13.81 -14.02
N PRO A 30 -9.60 -14.09 -15.29
CA PRO A 30 -9.05 -15.26 -15.96
C PRO A 30 -7.57 -15.05 -16.24
N PRO A 31 -6.83 -16.12 -16.58
CA PRO A 31 -5.39 -16.00 -16.86
C PRO A 31 -5.17 -15.19 -18.13
N CYS A 32 -4.88 -13.92 -17.97
CA CYS A 32 -4.67 -12.98 -19.06
C CYS A 32 -3.77 -11.86 -18.57
N GLY A 33 -3.49 -10.92 -19.48
CA GLY A 33 -2.62 -9.79 -19.12
C GLY A 33 -3.18 -8.95 -18.00
N ALA A 34 -4.51 -8.81 -17.94
CA ALA A 34 -5.13 -8.03 -16.87
C ALA A 34 -4.88 -8.67 -15.51
N ARG A 35 -4.89 -10.00 -15.44
CA ARG A 35 -4.62 -10.70 -14.20
C ARG A 35 -3.18 -10.45 -13.75
N THR A 36 -2.25 -10.48 -14.67
CA THR A 36 -0.85 -10.21 -14.38
C THR A 36 -0.69 -8.79 -13.86
N ARG A 37 -1.39 -7.84 -14.47
CA ARG A 37 -1.34 -6.46 -14.02
C ARG A 37 -1.90 -6.30 -12.62
N ALA A 38 -2.99 -7.01 -12.31
CA ALA A 38 -3.56 -6.95 -10.98
C ALA A 38 -2.55 -7.46 -9.95
N LEU A 39 -1.80 -8.51 -10.28
CA LEU A 39 -0.76 -9.00 -9.39
C LEU A 39 0.32 -7.96 -9.18
N HIS A 40 0.72 -7.26 -10.25
CA HIS A 40 1.75 -6.23 -10.14
C HIS A 40 1.27 -5.07 -9.26
N VAL A 41 0.02 -4.69 -9.40
CA VAL A 41 -0.55 -3.63 -8.56
C VAL A 41 -0.53 -4.06 -7.10
N PHE A 42 -0.90 -5.30 -6.83
CA PHE A 42 -0.87 -5.84 -5.48
C PHE A 42 0.54 -5.77 -4.89
N LEU A 43 1.53 -6.22 -5.64
CA LEU A 43 2.91 -6.24 -5.17
C LEU A 43 3.46 -4.82 -4.99
N ASP A 44 3.12 -3.92 -5.91
CA ASP A 44 3.55 -2.53 -5.82
C ASP A 44 2.95 -1.84 -4.59
N ALA A 45 1.66 -2.07 -4.33
CA ALA A 45 1.01 -1.48 -3.18
C ALA A 45 1.62 -2.01 -1.89
N LYS A 46 1.93 -3.29 -1.86
CA LYS A 46 2.53 -3.91 -0.69
C LYS A 46 3.93 -3.33 -0.44
N ASP A 47 4.71 -3.16 -1.50
CA ASP A 47 6.04 -2.59 -1.41
C ASP A 47 5.98 -1.14 -0.95
N LEU A 48 5.08 -0.37 -1.50
CA LEU A 48 4.93 1.03 -1.15
C LEU A 48 4.53 1.16 0.32
N LYS A 49 3.62 0.30 0.77
CA LYS A 49 3.20 0.33 2.16
C LYS A 49 4.39 0.07 3.10
N ALA A 50 5.21 -0.91 2.75
CA ALA A 50 6.38 -1.23 3.56
C ALA A 50 7.36 -0.05 3.61
N ARG A 51 7.54 0.62 2.48
CA ARG A 51 8.44 1.77 2.43
C ARG A 51 7.91 2.92 3.27
N LEU A 52 6.60 3.15 3.25
CA LEU A 52 6.02 4.21 4.06
C LEU A 52 6.10 3.91 5.54
N GLU A 53 5.90 2.66 5.91
CA GLU A 53 6.05 2.26 7.31
C GLU A 53 7.48 2.47 7.79
N LYS A 54 8.42 2.17 6.93
CA LYS A 54 9.82 2.37 7.26
C LYS A 54 10.16 3.83 7.45
N LEU A 55 9.59 4.69 6.61
CA LEU A 55 9.78 6.12 6.74
C LEU A 55 9.22 6.64 8.05
N GLN A 56 8.07 6.14 8.46
CA GLN A 56 7.47 6.53 9.71
C GLN A 56 8.35 6.13 10.89
N ASP A 57 8.91 4.93 10.83
CA ASP A 57 9.80 4.48 11.87
C ASP A 57 11.04 5.35 11.95
N GLN A 58 11.61 5.70 10.81
CA GLN A 58 12.79 6.55 10.77
C GLN A 58 12.48 7.93 11.33
N ASN A 59 11.31 8.46 10.99
CA ASN A 59 10.91 9.75 11.50
C ASN A 59 10.72 9.72 13.01
N SER A 60 10.16 8.64 13.50
CA SER A 60 10.00 8.48 14.94
C SER A 60 11.34 8.46 15.65
N VAL A 61 12.28 7.73 15.11
CA VAL A 61 13.62 7.66 15.68
C VAL A 61 14.29 9.02 15.65
N LEU A 62 14.16 9.72 14.53
CA LEU A 62 14.78 11.03 14.41
C LEU A 62 14.13 12.06 15.31
N SER A 63 12.87 11.87 15.63
CA SER A 63 12.19 12.81 16.49
C SER A 63 12.62 12.70 17.94
N THR A 64 13.12 11.59 18.32
CA THR A 64 13.59 11.44 19.67
C THR A 64 15.03 11.87 19.79
#